data_c7d52fa2e8e64408c85b13d7c3ac044e
#
_entry.id   c7d52fa2e8e64408c85b13d7c3ac044e
#
_cell.length_a   1.000
_cell.length_b   1.000
_cell.length_c   1.000
_cell.angle_alpha   90.00
_cell.angle_beta   90.00
_cell.angle_gamma   90.00
#
_symmetry.space_group_name_H-M   'P 1'
#
loop_
_entity.id
_entity.type
_entity.pdbx_description
1 polymer ?
#
loop_
_entity_poly.entity_id
_entity_poly.type
_entity_poly.pdbx_seq_one_letter_code
_entity_poly.pdbx_strand_id
1 'polypeptide(L)'
;MFIYRSSTGRQALENVYTAAVERLEAEVDERYVETRHGETHVLLAGPEDGKPIVVFHGGNATNPLTLNWYSGLDDEYRLIAPDTIGQPGYSAETRVDPKGDGYGEWVVDLLDAFEVQAAPMIGTSYGAGIILRTAALAPERIDAAALVVPAGFGTGSLIPMLKVGLPAILYRFLGSEWLLDRVLTAMVTQPDPDPIVRETIAASLRHVELEREFPGATADELGGFTAPAALFVAENDPFFPPEAVLPRARSRLPHLSKTEILNGEKHILSPEIQEKVTTSISDFFDE
;
A
#
# COMPACT_ATOMS: atom_id res chain seq x y z
N MET A 1 9.75 13.16 -13.60
CA MET A 1 10.84 13.13 -12.59
C MET A 1 11.17 11.67 -12.41
N PHE A 2 12.43 11.25 -12.53
CA PHE A 2 12.76 9.82 -12.40
C PHE A 2 12.57 9.38 -10.93
N ILE A 3 11.99 8.20 -10.72
CA ILE A 3 11.82 7.63 -9.39
C ILE A 3 13.10 6.95 -8.89
N TYR A 4 13.91 6.40 -9.81
CA TYR A 4 15.19 5.80 -9.49
C TYR A 4 16.33 6.81 -9.65
N ARG A 5 17.29 6.78 -8.74
CA ARG A 5 18.46 7.69 -8.74
C ARG A 5 19.51 7.31 -9.77
N SER A 6 19.52 6.04 -10.19
CA SER A 6 20.44 5.50 -11.20
C SER A 6 19.89 4.21 -11.79
N SER A 7 20.41 3.82 -12.96
CA SER A 7 20.10 2.50 -13.56
C SER A 7 20.51 1.34 -12.65
N THR A 8 21.64 1.45 -11.96
CA THR A 8 22.08 0.44 -10.98
C THR A 8 21.11 0.34 -9.79
N GLY A 9 20.57 1.49 -9.35
CA GLY A 9 19.57 1.52 -8.29
C GLY A 9 18.24 0.91 -8.71
N ARG A 10 17.82 1.16 -9.96
CA ARG A 10 16.67 0.50 -10.56
C ARG A 10 16.85 -1.02 -10.58
N GLN A 11 17.98 -1.50 -11.10
CA GLN A 11 18.28 -2.95 -11.13
C GLN A 11 18.29 -3.58 -9.74
N ALA A 12 18.77 -2.85 -8.72
CA ALA A 12 18.73 -3.36 -7.34
C ALA A 12 17.30 -3.57 -6.84
N LEU A 13 16.37 -2.66 -7.14
CA LEU A 13 14.95 -2.81 -6.81
C LEU A 13 14.28 -3.93 -7.61
N GLU A 14 14.58 -4.03 -8.91
CA GLU A 14 14.07 -5.10 -9.78
C GLU A 14 14.51 -6.49 -9.28
N ASN A 15 15.76 -6.63 -8.84
CA ASN A 15 16.26 -7.89 -8.25
C ASN A 15 15.50 -8.26 -6.96
N VAL A 16 15.27 -7.29 -6.09
CA VAL A 16 14.49 -7.51 -4.85
C VAL A 16 13.02 -7.82 -5.18
N TYR A 17 12.46 -7.16 -6.19
CA TYR A 17 11.12 -7.43 -6.68
C TYR A 17 10.99 -8.88 -7.15
N THR A 18 11.87 -9.34 -8.04
CA THR A 18 11.88 -10.71 -8.55
C THR A 18 12.03 -11.73 -7.41
N ALA A 19 12.97 -11.50 -6.49
CA ALA A 19 13.15 -12.38 -5.32
C ALA A 19 11.91 -12.41 -4.40
N ALA A 20 11.15 -11.30 -4.33
CA ALA A 20 9.90 -11.27 -3.58
C ALA A 20 8.77 -12.03 -4.30
N VAL A 21 8.67 -11.91 -5.63
CA VAL A 21 7.71 -12.70 -6.44
C VAL A 21 7.98 -14.21 -6.30
N GLU A 22 9.25 -14.64 -6.39
CA GLU A 22 9.64 -16.05 -6.24
C GLU A 22 9.29 -16.67 -4.87
N ARG A 23 8.99 -15.83 -3.87
CA ARG A 23 8.60 -16.25 -2.51
C ARG A 23 7.11 -16.20 -2.24
N LEU A 24 6.32 -15.67 -3.15
CA LEU A 24 4.86 -15.73 -3.03
C LEU A 24 4.42 -17.20 -3.04
N GLU A 25 3.53 -17.55 -2.13
CA GLU A 25 2.94 -18.90 -2.10
C GLU A 25 1.95 -19.08 -3.26
N ALA A 26 1.31 -18.01 -3.68
CA ALA A 26 0.42 -17.97 -4.82
C ALA A 26 1.18 -18.06 -6.15
N GLU A 27 0.64 -18.81 -7.10
CA GLU A 27 1.03 -18.65 -8.50
C GLU A 27 0.52 -17.29 -9.00
N VAL A 28 1.42 -16.50 -9.58
CA VAL A 28 1.07 -15.17 -10.11
C VAL A 28 1.29 -15.10 -11.61
N ASP A 29 0.31 -14.52 -12.30
CA ASP A 29 0.44 -14.10 -13.69
C ASP A 29 0.82 -12.62 -13.73
N GLU A 30 1.55 -12.21 -14.77
CA GLU A 30 1.92 -10.82 -15.00
C GLU A 30 1.14 -10.27 -16.20
N ARG A 31 0.63 -9.05 -16.07
CA ARG A 31 -0.05 -8.35 -17.15
C ARG A 31 0.36 -6.88 -17.19
N TYR A 32 0.46 -6.33 -18.39
CA TYR A 32 0.63 -4.91 -18.62
C TYR A 32 -0.64 -4.33 -19.21
N VAL A 33 -1.09 -3.20 -18.67
CA VAL A 33 -2.28 -2.48 -19.15
C VAL A 33 -1.95 -1.01 -19.37
N GLU A 34 -2.49 -0.44 -20.45
CA GLU A 34 -2.34 0.97 -20.73
C GLU A 34 -3.34 1.79 -19.92
N THR A 35 -2.85 2.84 -19.29
CA THR A 35 -3.64 3.85 -18.59
C THR A 35 -3.29 5.24 -19.11
N ARG A 36 -4.12 6.24 -18.87
CA ARG A 36 -3.81 7.64 -19.25
C ARG A 36 -2.54 8.19 -18.59
N HIS A 37 -2.07 7.55 -17.53
CA HIS A 37 -0.87 7.94 -16.79
C HIS A 37 0.36 7.09 -17.16
N GLY A 38 0.23 6.15 -18.10
CA GLY A 38 1.26 5.27 -18.62
C GLY A 38 0.96 3.80 -18.39
N GLU A 39 1.82 2.96 -18.92
CA GLU A 39 1.73 1.51 -18.79
C GLU A 39 1.81 1.09 -17.31
N THR A 40 0.89 0.24 -16.89
CA THR A 40 0.80 -0.30 -15.53
C THR A 40 1.05 -1.80 -15.56
N HIS A 41 2.06 -2.25 -14.81
CA HIS A 41 2.32 -3.66 -14.54
C HIS A 41 1.40 -4.15 -13.40
N VAL A 42 0.85 -5.34 -13.55
CA VAL A 42 -0.12 -5.92 -12.61
C VAL A 42 0.24 -7.37 -12.34
N LEU A 43 0.36 -7.73 -11.07
CA LEU A 43 0.39 -9.12 -10.64
C LEU A 43 -1.06 -9.60 -10.43
N LEU A 44 -1.35 -10.78 -10.94
CA LEU A 44 -2.66 -11.42 -10.83
C LEU A 44 -2.51 -12.74 -10.08
N ALA A 45 -3.25 -12.92 -8.99
CA ALA A 45 -3.24 -14.15 -8.21
C ALA A 45 -4.67 -14.68 -8.05
N GLY A 46 -4.80 -15.99 -7.84
CA GLY A 46 -6.10 -16.66 -7.64
C GLY A 46 -6.85 -17.01 -8.94
N PRO A 47 -8.05 -17.62 -8.82
CA PRO A 47 -8.79 -18.15 -9.93
C PRO A 47 -9.20 -17.06 -10.94
N GLU A 48 -9.11 -17.36 -12.24
CA GLU A 48 -9.40 -16.39 -13.31
C GLU A 48 -10.86 -15.91 -13.27
N ASP A 49 -11.78 -16.76 -12.84
CA ASP A 49 -13.21 -16.49 -12.68
C ASP A 49 -13.61 -16.09 -11.26
N GLY A 50 -12.63 -15.89 -10.35
CA GLY A 50 -12.86 -15.41 -9.00
C GLY A 50 -13.37 -13.97 -8.96
N LYS A 51 -14.09 -13.61 -7.90
CA LYS A 51 -14.51 -12.22 -7.69
C LYS A 51 -13.28 -11.32 -7.60
N PRO A 52 -13.20 -10.20 -8.34
CA PRO A 52 -12.02 -9.34 -8.34
C PRO A 52 -11.89 -8.57 -7.02
N ILE A 53 -10.68 -8.50 -6.50
CA ILE A 53 -10.25 -7.56 -5.46
C ILE A 53 -9.03 -6.80 -5.97
N VAL A 54 -9.03 -5.48 -5.84
CA VAL A 54 -7.85 -4.68 -6.17
C VAL A 54 -7.00 -4.45 -4.92
N VAL A 55 -5.70 -4.75 -5.00
CA VAL A 55 -4.75 -4.65 -3.87
C VAL A 55 -3.68 -3.60 -4.15
N PHE A 56 -3.69 -2.49 -3.40
CA PHE A 56 -2.70 -1.42 -3.53
C PHE A 56 -1.63 -1.50 -2.46
N HIS A 57 -0.37 -1.53 -2.88
CA HIS A 57 0.79 -1.66 -2.00
C HIS A 57 1.18 -0.35 -1.29
N GLY A 58 2.03 -0.48 -0.26
CA GLY A 58 2.61 0.65 0.48
C GLY A 58 3.58 1.48 -0.35
N GLY A 59 3.69 2.76 -0.06
CA GLY A 59 4.57 3.68 -0.76
C GLY A 59 6.06 3.38 -0.54
N ASN A 60 6.88 3.68 -1.56
CA ASN A 60 8.32 3.44 -1.57
C ASN A 60 8.71 1.96 -1.34
N ALA A 61 7.77 1.05 -1.50
CA ALA A 61 7.93 -0.40 -1.44
C ALA A 61 7.56 -1.03 -2.79
N THR A 62 7.75 -2.33 -2.91
CA THR A 62 7.37 -3.10 -4.08
C THR A 62 6.06 -3.85 -3.85
N ASN A 63 5.29 -4.05 -4.91
CA ASN A 63 4.00 -4.70 -4.87
C ASN A 63 4.04 -6.12 -4.25
N PRO A 64 4.93 -7.07 -4.67
CA PRO A 64 4.90 -8.43 -4.13
C PRO A 64 5.13 -8.48 -2.62
N LEU A 65 5.87 -7.52 -2.03
CA LEU A 65 6.03 -7.44 -0.59
C LEU A 65 4.68 -7.24 0.13
N THR A 66 3.81 -6.41 -0.41
CA THR A 66 2.48 -6.15 0.16
C THR A 66 1.49 -7.25 -0.20
N LEU A 67 1.56 -7.77 -1.43
CA LEU A 67 0.69 -8.86 -1.88
C LEU A 67 0.82 -10.09 -0.99
N ASN A 68 2.04 -10.40 -0.53
CA ASN A 68 2.30 -11.50 0.40
C ASN A 68 1.54 -11.38 1.75
N TRP A 69 1.14 -10.17 2.16
CA TRP A 69 0.34 -9.99 3.38
C TRP A 69 -1.06 -10.57 3.25
N TYR A 70 -1.56 -10.67 2.02
CA TYR A 70 -2.92 -11.07 1.69
C TYR A 70 -2.98 -12.47 1.07
N SER A 71 -1.93 -13.29 1.29
CA SER A 71 -1.95 -14.70 0.91
C SER A 71 -3.11 -15.42 1.60
N GLY A 72 -3.77 -16.31 0.88
CA GLY A 72 -5.00 -16.97 1.29
C GLY A 72 -6.28 -16.29 0.78
N LEU A 73 -6.27 -15.01 0.37
CA LEU A 73 -7.40 -14.45 -0.38
C LEU A 73 -7.45 -14.97 -1.82
N ASP A 74 -6.30 -15.33 -2.38
CA ASP A 74 -6.17 -15.93 -3.72
C ASP A 74 -6.75 -17.33 -3.83
N ASP A 75 -7.15 -17.97 -2.74
CA ASP A 75 -7.90 -19.24 -2.78
C ASP A 75 -9.33 -19.05 -3.35
N GLU A 76 -9.95 -17.89 -3.11
CA GLU A 76 -11.35 -17.61 -3.45
C GLU A 76 -11.53 -16.41 -4.38
N TYR A 77 -10.61 -15.43 -4.33
CA TYR A 77 -10.71 -14.17 -5.05
C TYR A 77 -9.66 -14.03 -6.15
N ARG A 78 -10.00 -13.31 -7.20
CA ARG A 78 -9.04 -12.84 -8.20
C ARG A 78 -8.38 -11.56 -7.71
N LEU A 79 -7.16 -11.63 -7.23
CA LEU A 79 -6.41 -10.46 -6.79
C LEU A 79 -5.81 -9.73 -8.00
N ILE A 80 -6.14 -8.45 -8.14
CA ILE A 80 -5.56 -7.53 -9.13
C ILE A 80 -4.64 -6.60 -8.37
N ALA A 81 -3.34 -6.85 -8.40
CA ALA A 81 -2.34 -6.13 -7.63
C ALA A 81 -1.42 -5.32 -8.57
N PRO A 82 -1.76 -4.04 -8.84
CA PRO A 82 -0.93 -3.20 -9.71
C PRO A 82 0.30 -2.69 -8.98
N ASP A 83 1.42 -2.61 -9.71
CA ASP A 83 2.52 -1.75 -9.31
C ASP A 83 2.05 -0.30 -9.44
N THR A 84 2.05 0.43 -8.34
CA THR A 84 1.58 1.82 -8.34
C THR A 84 2.46 2.69 -9.24
N ILE A 85 1.86 3.41 -10.20
CA ILE A 85 2.60 4.35 -11.06
C ILE A 85 3.41 5.35 -10.22
N GLY A 86 4.63 5.65 -10.67
CA GLY A 86 5.53 6.54 -9.94
C GLY A 86 6.09 5.97 -8.63
N GLN A 87 5.87 4.69 -8.34
CA GLN A 87 6.47 3.93 -7.23
C GLN A 87 7.40 2.83 -7.76
N PRO A 88 8.27 2.24 -6.91
CA PRO A 88 9.14 1.14 -7.34
C PRO A 88 8.36 -0.07 -7.85
N GLY A 89 8.74 -0.56 -9.02
CA GLY A 89 8.10 -1.66 -9.72
C GLY A 89 8.36 -1.57 -11.22
N TYR A 90 7.51 -2.20 -12.00
CA TYR A 90 7.61 -2.25 -13.47
C TYR A 90 6.61 -1.33 -14.18
N SER A 91 5.75 -0.62 -13.44
CA SER A 91 4.86 0.41 -14.00
C SER A 91 5.60 1.67 -14.40
N ALA A 92 4.95 2.53 -15.17
CA ALA A 92 5.47 3.81 -15.60
C ALA A 92 5.96 4.67 -14.42
N GLU A 93 7.09 5.34 -14.60
CA GLU A 93 7.70 6.24 -13.59
C GLU A 93 6.95 7.59 -13.46
N THR A 94 5.72 7.65 -13.95
CA THR A 94 4.89 8.85 -13.92
C THR A 94 4.42 9.16 -12.51
N ARG A 95 4.93 10.22 -11.90
CA ARG A 95 4.40 10.71 -10.62
C ARG A 95 3.18 11.59 -10.86
N VAL A 96 2.10 11.25 -10.22
CA VAL A 96 0.86 12.05 -10.19
C VAL A 96 0.82 12.87 -8.90
N ASP A 97 0.04 13.97 -8.92
CA ASP A 97 -0.19 14.76 -7.70
C ASP A 97 -1.00 13.91 -6.70
N PRO A 98 -0.47 13.63 -5.50
CA PRO A 98 -1.16 12.80 -4.51
C PRO A 98 -2.44 13.42 -3.95
N LYS A 99 -2.69 14.72 -4.21
CA LYS A 99 -3.91 15.43 -3.82
C LYS A 99 -4.87 15.69 -4.98
N GLY A 100 -4.41 15.42 -6.22
CA GLY A 100 -5.20 15.56 -7.42
C GLY A 100 -5.99 14.29 -7.77
N ASP A 101 -6.63 14.32 -8.93
CA ASP A 101 -7.49 13.23 -9.40
C ASP A 101 -6.71 12.07 -10.04
N GLY A 102 -5.41 12.26 -10.30
CA GLY A 102 -4.61 11.34 -11.09
C GLY A 102 -4.59 9.89 -10.59
N TYR A 103 -4.59 9.64 -9.27
CA TYR A 103 -4.71 8.27 -8.76
C TYR A 103 -6.09 7.68 -8.97
N GLY A 104 -7.16 8.46 -8.77
CA GLY A 104 -8.53 8.02 -9.06
C GLY A 104 -8.71 7.70 -10.54
N GLU A 105 -8.21 8.57 -11.43
CA GLU A 105 -8.22 8.35 -12.88
C GLU A 105 -7.45 7.09 -13.29
N TRP A 106 -6.29 6.85 -12.69
CA TRP A 106 -5.48 5.67 -12.91
C TRP A 106 -6.20 4.38 -12.51
N VAL A 107 -6.87 4.39 -11.34
CA VAL A 107 -7.63 3.23 -10.86
C VAL A 107 -8.86 2.97 -11.74
N VAL A 108 -9.53 4.01 -12.22
CA VAL A 108 -10.65 3.84 -13.19
C VAL A 108 -10.15 3.18 -14.47
N ASP A 109 -9.06 3.67 -15.05
CA ASP A 109 -8.48 3.07 -16.28
C ASP A 109 -8.04 1.61 -16.04
N LEU A 110 -7.49 1.30 -14.85
CA LEU A 110 -7.13 -0.06 -14.47
C LEU A 110 -8.36 -0.97 -14.42
N LEU A 111 -9.43 -0.57 -13.75
CA LEU A 111 -10.67 -1.34 -13.68
C LEU A 111 -11.28 -1.55 -15.07
N ASP A 112 -11.28 -0.53 -15.92
CA ASP A 112 -11.78 -0.62 -17.31
C ASP A 112 -10.96 -1.61 -18.14
N ALA A 113 -9.62 -1.64 -17.98
CA ALA A 113 -8.75 -2.58 -18.68
C ALA A 113 -8.98 -4.05 -18.28
N PHE A 114 -9.53 -4.30 -17.09
CA PHE A 114 -9.94 -5.61 -16.60
C PHE A 114 -11.44 -5.88 -16.77
N GLU A 115 -12.19 -4.97 -17.43
CA GLU A 115 -13.64 -5.05 -17.61
C GLU A 115 -14.42 -5.16 -16.28
N VAL A 116 -13.84 -4.59 -15.20
CA VAL A 116 -14.41 -4.57 -13.85
C VAL A 116 -15.13 -3.25 -13.63
N GLN A 117 -16.44 -3.30 -13.41
CA GLN A 117 -17.23 -2.09 -13.16
C GLN A 117 -16.97 -1.50 -11.79
N ALA A 118 -16.97 -2.31 -10.76
CA ALA A 118 -16.61 -1.97 -9.39
C ALA A 118 -16.02 -3.19 -8.70
N ALA A 119 -15.21 -2.98 -7.67
CA ALA A 119 -14.61 -4.06 -6.88
C ALA A 119 -14.36 -3.63 -5.43
N PRO A 120 -14.29 -4.58 -4.50
CA PRO A 120 -13.63 -4.38 -3.22
C PRO A 120 -12.16 -4.01 -3.42
N MET A 121 -11.66 -3.11 -2.55
CA MET A 121 -10.28 -2.63 -2.63
C MET A 121 -9.58 -2.76 -1.28
N ILE A 122 -8.34 -3.26 -1.31
CA ILE A 122 -7.45 -3.30 -0.16
C ILE A 122 -6.33 -2.30 -0.39
N GLY A 123 -6.10 -1.41 0.56
CA GLY A 123 -5.02 -0.44 0.49
C GLY A 123 -4.14 -0.46 1.74
N THR A 124 -2.87 -0.79 1.57
CA THR A 124 -1.89 -0.74 2.63
C THR A 124 -1.16 0.59 2.61
N SER A 125 -1.14 1.30 3.72
CA SER A 125 -0.40 2.57 3.88
C SER A 125 -0.72 3.57 2.76
N TYR A 126 0.20 3.84 1.86
CA TYR A 126 0.03 4.71 0.68
C TYR A 126 -1.15 4.26 -0.20
N GLY A 127 -1.29 2.94 -0.37
CA GLY A 127 -2.39 2.33 -1.12
C GLY A 127 -3.78 2.70 -0.55
N ALA A 128 -3.90 2.85 0.76
CA ALA A 128 -5.15 3.34 1.37
C ALA A 128 -5.48 4.77 0.91
N GLY A 129 -4.47 5.63 0.79
CA GLY A 129 -4.65 6.97 0.25
C GLY A 129 -5.07 6.98 -1.23
N ILE A 130 -4.60 6.00 -2.03
CA ILE A 130 -5.04 5.82 -3.42
C ILE A 130 -6.54 5.50 -3.44
N ILE A 131 -7.01 4.59 -2.58
CA ILE A 131 -8.45 4.28 -2.45
C ILE A 131 -9.25 5.55 -2.08
N LEU A 132 -8.74 6.38 -1.17
CA LEU A 132 -9.42 7.64 -0.82
C LEU A 132 -9.49 8.62 -1.99
N ARG A 133 -8.47 8.69 -2.86
CA ARG A 133 -8.51 9.51 -4.08
C ARG A 133 -9.47 8.93 -5.12
N THR A 134 -9.54 7.60 -5.22
CA THR A 134 -10.53 6.92 -6.07
C THR A 134 -11.96 7.19 -5.56
N ALA A 135 -12.18 7.08 -4.25
CA ALA A 135 -13.46 7.37 -3.62
C ALA A 135 -13.92 8.84 -3.80
N ALA A 136 -12.97 9.78 -3.88
CA ALA A 136 -13.26 11.19 -4.15
C ALA A 136 -13.66 11.45 -5.61
N LEU A 137 -13.10 10.70 -6.57
CA LEU A 137 -13.33 10.90 -8.01
C LEU A 137 -14.50 10.06 -8.53
N ALA A 138 -14.49 8.76 -8.20
CA ALA A 138 -15.38 7.74 -8.75
C ALA A 138 -15.82 6.76 -7.64
N PRO A 139 -16.59 7.21 -6.64
CA PRO A 139 -16.99 6.40 -5.50
C PRO A 139 -17.77 5.13 -5.91
N GLU A 140 -18.47 5.15 -7.02
CA GLU A 140 -19.23 4.03 -7.58
C GLU A 140 -18.34 2.88 -8.11
N ARG A 141 -17.03 3.09 -8.21
CA ARG A 141 -16.06 2.06 -8.63
C ARG A 141 -15.56 1.21 -7.46
N ILE A 142 -16.00 1.50 -6.24
CA ILE A 142 -15.56 0.83 -5.01
C ILE A 142 -16.78 0.18 -4.35
N ASP A 143 -16.79 -1.15 -4.28
CA ASP A 143 -17.85 -1.92 -3.61
C ASP A 143 -17.65 -1.96 -2.09
N ALA A 144 -16.40 -2.07 -1.64
CA ALA A 144 -16.00 -2.02 -0.23
C ALA A 144 -14.52 -1.60 -0.14
N ALA A 145 -14.10 -1.01 0.97
CA ALA A 145 -12.71 -0.58 1.17
C ALA A 145 -12.12 -1.12 2.48
N ALA A 146 -11.01 -1.85 2.40
CA ALA A 146 -10.19 -2.24 3.55
C ALA A 146 -8.91 -1.39 3.59
N LEU A 147 -8.75 -0.58 4.63
CA LEU A 147 -7.68 0.38 4.80
C LEU A 147 -6.75 -0.08 5.92
N VAL A 148 -5.55 -0.56 5.57
CA VAL A 148 -4.60 -1.16 6.50
C VAL A 148 -3.43 -0.21 6.74
N VAL A 149 -3.13 0.11 8.01
CA VAL A 149 -2.12 1.11 8.44
C VAL A 149 -2.15 2.38 7.59
N PRO A 150 -3.31 3.02 7.43
CA PRO A 150 -3.62 3.86 6.28
C PRO A 150 -2.98 5.25 6.32
N ALA A 151 -2.38 5.65 5.21
CA ALA A 151 -2.17 7.06 4.89
C ALA A 151 -3.49 7.76 4.54
N GLY A 152 -3.45 9.11 4.45
CA GLY A 152 -4.58 9.91 3.97
C GLY A 152 -5.41 10.57 5.07
N PHE A 153 -5.33 10.08 6.31
CA PHE A 153 -6.05 10.68 7.45
C PHE A 153 -5.18 11.61 8.31
N GLY A 154 -3.95 11.89 7.88
CA GLY A 154 -2.99 12.72 8.60
C GLY A 154 -1.92 11.87 9.29
N THR A 155 -0.90 12.54 9.76
CA THR A 155 0.28 11.92 10.39
C THR A 155 0.27 12.13 11.90
N GLY A 156 1.02 11.27 12.60
CA GLY A 156 1.28 11.39 14.02
C GLY A 156 2.23 12.53 14.39
N SER A 157 2.75 12.49 15.59
CA SER A 157 3.71 13.49 16.08
C SER A 157 5.07 13.34 15.39
N LEU A 158 5.85 14.44 15.36
CA LEU A 158 7.16 14.48 14.70
C LEU A 158 8.20 13.54 15.34
N ILE A 159 8.13 13.28 16.64
CA ILE A 159 9.18 12.54 17.36
C ILE A 159 9.27 11.07 16.89
N PRO A 160 8.19 10.28 16.81
CA PRO A 160 8.23 8.94 16.22
C PRO A 160 8.69 8.96 14.75
N MET A 161 8.20 9.90 13.95
CA MET A 161 8.61 10.04 12.56
C MET A 161 10.10 10.32 12.40
N LEU A 162 10.70 11.13 13.28
CA LEU A 162 12.14 11.40 13.27
C LEU A 162 12.99 10.18 13.65
N LYS A 163 12.45 9.26 14.47
CA LYS A 163 13.14 7.98 14.78
C LYS A 163 13.30 7.09 13.55
N VAL A 164 12.43 7.21 12.56
CA VAL A 164 12.57 6.56 11.26
C VAL A 164 13.35 7.45 10.29
N GLY A 165 12.93 8.70 10.12
CA GLY A 165 13.41 9.59 9.07
C GLY A 165 14.88 9.98 9.20
N LEU A 166 15.37 10.28 10.42
CA LEU A 166 16.76 10.67 10.59
C LEU A 166 17.74 9.52 10.29
N PRO A 167 17.58 8.30 10.86
CA PRO A 167 18.41 7.16 10.48
C PRO A 167 18.30 6.82 8.99
N ALA A 168 17.10 6.92 8.38
CA ALA A 168 16.89 6.66 6.97
C ALA A 168 17.69 7.62 6.07
N ILE A 169 17.67 8.93 6.39
CA ILE A 169 18.47 9.93 5.67
C ILE A 169 19.98 9.62 5.82
N LEU A 170 20.44 9.31 7.01
CA LEU A 170 21.85 9.00 7.25
C LEU A 170 22.26 7.68 6.56
N TYR A 171 21.39 6.64 6.62
CA TYR A 171 21.63 5.38 5.92
C TYR A 171 21.81 5.56 4.40
N ARG A 172 21.00 6.41 3.82
CA ARG A 172 21.06 6.75 2.38
C ARG A 172 22.45 7.17 1.93
N PHE A 173 23.17 7.92 2.75
CA PHE A 173 24.50 8.44 2.41
C PHE A 173 25.64 7.54 2.92
N LEU A 174 25.48 6.92 4.07
CA LEU A 174 26.54 6.20 4.76
C LEU A 174 26.49 4.68 4.52
N GLY A 175 25.32 4.13 4.20
CA GLY A 175 25.12 2.68 3.99
C GLY A 175 25.39 1.82 5.22
N SER A 176 25.30 2.40 6.43
CA SER A 176 25.63 1.70 7.69
C SER A 176 24.49 0.78 8.11
N GLU A 177 24.77 -0.51 8.28
CA GLU A 177 23.80 -1.51 8.76
C GLU A 177 23.15 -1.12 10.08
N TRP A 178 23.92 -0.52 11.01
CA TRP A 178 23.37 -0.01 12.26
C TRP A 178 22.27 1.04 12.07
N LEU A 179 22.39 1.90 11.03
CA LEU A 179 21.35 2.90 10.72
C LEU A 179 20.13 2.22 10.11
N LEU A 180 20.31 1.21 9.26
CA LEU A 180 19.21 0.40 8.74
C LEU A 180 18.46 -0.31 9.86
N ASP A 181 19.18 -0.93 10.79
CA ASP A 181 18.58 -1.59 11.97
C ASP A 181 17.75 -0.60 12.81
N ARG A 182 18.17 0.68 12.91
CA ARG A 182 17.40 1.72 13.59
C ARG A 182 16.08 2.04 12.86
N VAL A 183 16.11 2.08 11.52
CA VAL A 183 14.89 2.26 10.72
C VAL A 183 13.95 1.08 10.91
N LEU A 184 14.45 -0.15 10.75
CA LEU A 184 13.67 -1.37 10.91
C LEU A 184 13.07 -1.47 12.30
N THR A 185 13.87 -1.28 13.36
CA THR A 185 13.39 -1.30 14.74
C THR A 185 12.25 -0.30 14.99
N ALA A 186 12.28 0.85 14.31
CA ALA A 186 11.26 1.88 14.51
C ALA A 186 9.94 1.60 13.79
N MET A 187 9.96 0.89 12.65
CA MET A 187 8.79 0.72 11.81
C MET A 187 8.30 -0.73 11.60
N VAL A 188 9.12 -1.72 11.92
CA VAL A 188 8.78 -3.15 11.78
C VAL A 188 8.47 -3.74 13.16
N THR A 189 7.38 -4.48 13.27
CA THR A 189 6.97 -5.09 14.56
C THR A 189 7.89 -6.23 14.93
N GLN A 190 8.18 -7.13 13.99
CA GLN A 190 9.03 -8.28 14.20
C GLN A 190 10.50 -7.84 14.38
N PRO A 191 11.17 -8.26 15.48
CA PRO A 191 12.55 -7.86 15.74
C PRO A 191 13.57 -8.32 14.68
N ASP A 192 13.32 -9.49 14.08
CA ASP A 192 14.12 -10.08 13.00
C ASP A 192 13.21 -10.24 11.77
N PRO A 193 13.05 -9.20 10.95
CA PRO A 193 12.16 -9.23 9.81
C PRO A 193 12.68 -10.16 8.72
N ASP A 194 11.76 -10.65 7.87
CA ASP A 194 12.14 -11.40 6.67
C ASP A 194 13.20 -10.62 5.87
N PRO A 195 14.23 -11.30 5.35
CA PRO A 195 15.28 -10.68 4.54
C PRO A 195 14.74 -9.82 3.38
N ILE A 196 13.65 -10.22 2.72
CA ILE A 196 13.03 -9.43 1.64
C ILE A 196 12.50 -8.08 2.14
N VAL A 197 11.90 -8.04 3.34
CA VAL A 197 11.46 -6.78 3.98
C VAL A 197 12.67 -5.86 4.20
N ARG A 198 13.75 -6.41 4.77
CA ARG A 198 15.00 -5.68 5.02
C ARG A 198 15.62 -5.16 3.73
N GLU A 199 15.76 -6.01 2.72
CA GLU A 199 16.37 -5.68 1.43
C GLU A 199 15.53 -4.65 0.66
N THR A 200 14.20 -4.78 0.65
CA THR A 200 13.30 -3.81 0.02
C THR A 200 13.46 -2.43 0.66
N ILE A 201 13.43 -2.34 1.98
CA ILE A 201 13.61 -1.06 2.69
C ILE A 201 15.00 -0.48 2.42
N ALA A 202 16.04 -1.31 2.49
CA ALA A 202 17.43 -0.89 2.24
C ALA A 202 17.61 -0.34 0.82
N ALA A 203 17.12 -1.07 -0.19
CA ALA A 203 17.20 -0.68 -1.59
C ALA A 203 16.40 0.61 -1.86
N SER A 204 15.18 0.71 -1.34
CA SER A 204 14.34 1.90 -1.50
C SER A 204 14.98 3.14 -0.88
N LEU A 205 15.47 3.06 0.34
CA LEU A 205 16.15 4.18 1.00
C LEU A 205 17.36 4.69 0.24
N ARG A 206 18.12 3.80 -0.41
CA ARG A 206 19.35 4.16 -1.13
C ARG A 206 19.10 4.63 -2.55
N HIS A 207 18.14 4.03 -3.24
CA HIS A 207 18.05 4.10 -4.69
C HIS A 207 16.80 4.79 -5.22
N VAL A 208 15.80 5.05 -4.36
CA VAL A 208 14.56 5.70 -4.76
C VAL A 208 14.53 7.17 -4.32
N GLU A 209 14.02 8.04 -5.16
CA GLU A 209 13.54 9.36 -4.75
C GLU A 209 12.20 9.17 -4.02
N LEU A 210 12.29 9.07 -2.69
CA LEU A 210 11.15 8.72 -1.86
C LEU A 210 10.01 9.72 -2.02
N GLU A 211 8.80 9.18 -2.20
CA GLU A 211 7.59 9.98 -2.10
C GLU A 211 7.40 10.45 -0.65
N ARG A 212 7.12 11.73 -0.48
CA ARG A 212 7.01 12.37 0.83
C ARG A 212 5.61 12.88 1.13
N GLU A 213 4.81 13.05 0.08
CA GLU A 213 3.41 13.42 0.21
C GLU A 213 2.54 12.16 0.10
N PHE A 214 1.54 12.09 0.96
CA PHE A 214 0.63 10.96 0.98
C PHE A 214 -0.68 11.32 0.30
N PRO A 215 -1.23 10.44 -0.56
CA PRO A 215 -2.55 10.65 -1.11
C PRO A 215 -3.60 10.61 -0.01
N GLY A 216 -4.68 11.33 -0.22
CA GLY A 216 -5.79 11.40 0.72
C GLY A 216 -6.85 12.37 0.24
N ALA A 217 -8.02 12.33 0.86
CA ALA A 217 -9.16 13.17 0.51
C ALA A 217 -9.76 13.86 1.73
N THR A 218 -10.39 14.99 1.51
CA THR A 218 -11.13 15.75 2.53
C THR A 218 -12.51 15.13 2.77
N ALA A 219 -13.21 15.56 3.81
CA ALA A 219 -14.59 15.13 4.08
C ALA A 219 -15.54 15.53 2.94
N ASP A 220 -15.35 16.72 2.38
CA ASP A 220 -16.20 17.23 1.29
C ASP A 220 -15.99 16.40 0.01
N GLU A 221 -14.75 16.03 -0.33
CA GLU A 221 -14.45 15.17 -1.49
C GLU A 221 -15.02 13.75 -1.31
N LEU A 222 -15.08 13.24 -0.09
CA LEU A 222 -15.61 11.90 0.23
C LEU A 222 -17.13 11.87 0.47
N GLY A 223 -17.83 13.02 0.31
CA GLY A 223 -19.27 13.10 0.55
C GLY A 223 -20.13 12.17 -0.30
N GLY A 224 -19.63 11.74 -1.46
CA GLY A 224 -20.29 10.78 -2.34
C GLY A 224 -19.94 9.31 -2.06
N PHE A 225 -18.96 9.04 -1.20
CA PHE A 225 -18.52 7.68 -0.90
C PHE A 225 -19.43 6.98 0.11
N THR A 226 -20.21 6.02 -0.37
CA THR A 226 -21.22 5.29 0.42
C THR A 226 -20.90 3.81 0.62
N ALA A 227 -19.85 3.29 -0.02
CA ALA A 227 -19.43 1.92 0.17
C ALA A 227 -18.94 1.68 1.63
N PRO A 228 -19.15 0.47 2.18
CA PRO A 228 -18.66 0.13 3.51
C PRO A 228 -17.13 0.19 3.56
N ALA A 229 -16.60 0.63 4.70
CA ALA A 229 -15.17 0.72 4.92
C ALA A 229 -14.75 0.02 6.22
N ALA A 230 -13.65 -0.73 6.16
CA ALA A 230 -12.95 -1.30 7.30
C ALA A 230 -11.60 -0.62 7.51
N LEU A 231 -11.22 -0.39 8.76
CA LEU A 231 -10.01 0.33 9.13
C LEU A 231 -9.18 -0.47 10.14
N PHE A 232 -7.94 -0.77 9.79
CA PHE A 232 -6.98 -1.49 10.61
C PHE A 232 -5.79 -0.57 10.93
N VAL A 233 -5.61 -0.20 12.19
CA VAL A 233 -4.63 0.80 12.62
C VAL A 233 -3.67 0.20 13.63
N ALA A 234 -2.38 0.24 13.35
CA ALA A 234 -1.35 -0.27 14.26
C ALA A 234 -1.14 0.68 15.45
N GLU A 235 -1.15 0.14 16.68
CA GLU A 235 -1.06 0.92 17.92
C GLU A 235 0.19 1.78 17.99
N ASN A 236 1.33 1.23 17.56
CA ASN A 236 2.65 1.87 17.66
C ASN A 236 3.18 2.34 16.28
N ASP A 237 2.29 2.63 15.34
CA ASP A 237 2.67 3.15 14.03
C ASP A 237 3.38 4.51 14.17
N PRO A 238 4.65 4.64 13.72
CA PRO A 238 5.36 5.91 13.82
C PRO A 238 4.83 7.00 12.89
N PHE A 239 4.04 6.64 11.87
CA PHE A 239 3.52 7.55 10.85
C PHE A 239 2.04 7.86 11.06
N PHE A 240 1.22 6.80 11.22
CA PHE A 240 -0.25 6.86 11.22
C PHE A 240 -0.86 6.22 12.48
N PRO A 241 -0.51 6.70 13.68
CA PRO A 241 -1.00 6.13 14.92
C PRO A 241 -2.51 6.39 15.10
N PRO A 242 -3.19 5.58 15.95
CA PRO A 242 -4.64 5.64 16.15
C PRO A 242 -5.16 7.03 16.50
N GLU A 243 -4.45 7.80 17.32
CA GLU A 243 -4.83 9.15 17.73
C GLU A 243 -4.84 10.17 16.58
N ALA A 244 -4.07 9.92 15.53
CA ALA A 244 -4.04 10.76 14.34
C ALA A 244 -5.10 10.31 13.32
N VAL A 245 -5.27 8.99 13.15
CA VAL A 245 -6.10 8.40 12.10
C VAL A 245 -7.58 8.34 12.49
N LEU A 246 -7.92 7.77 13.66
CA LEU A 246 -9.29 7.43 14.01
C LEU A 246 -10.26 8.62 14.03
N PRO A 247 -9.93 9.79 14.62
CA PRO A 247 -10.87 10.91 14.63
C PRO A 247 -11.20 11.41 13.22
N ARG A 248 -10.19 11.41 12.35
CA ARG A 248 -10.36 11.89 10.96
C ARG A 248 -11.06 10.86 10.08
N ALA A 249 -10.76 9.57 10.23
CA ALA A 249 -11.46 8.52 9.52
C ALA A 249 -12.96 8.52 9.85
N ARG A 250 -13.32 8.60 11.13
CA ARG A 250 -14.72 8.68 11.58
C ARG A 250 -15.46 9.93 11.07
N SER A 251 -14.76 11.05 10.88
CA SER A 251 -15.37 12.27 10.36
C SER A 251 -15.49 12.30 8.85
N ARG A 252 -14.68 11.50 8.11
CA ARG A 252 -14.61 11.55 6.65
C ARG A 252 -15.28 10.35 5.96
N LEU A 253 -15.42 9.23 6.67
CA LEU A 253 -16.02 8.00 6.16
C LEU A 253 -17.33 7.72 6.91
N PRO A 254 -18.48 8.18 6.37
CA PRO A 254 -19.77 8.00 7.04
C PRO A 254 -20.19 6.53 7.17
N HIS A 255 -19.69 5.67 6.29
CA HIS A 255 -19.94 4.22 6.27
C HIS A 255 -18.74 3.40 6.77
N LEU A 256 -17.96 3.97 7.72
CA LEU A 256 -16.91 3.22 8.43
C LEU A 256 -17.58 2.22 9.37
N SER A 257 -17.72 0.97 8.91
CA SER A 257 -18.47 -0.09 9.58
C SER A 257 -17.60 -0.92 10.54
N LYS A 258 -16.28 -1.02 10.23
CA LYS A 258 -15.33 -1.80 11.05
C LYS A 258 -14.11 -0.95 11.39
N THR A 259 -13.66 -1.04 12.63
CA THR A 259 -12.41 -0.39 13.08
C THR A 259 -11.69 -1.30 14.05
N GLU A 260 -10.44 -1.63 13.76
CA GLU A 260 -9.60 -2.48 14.59
C GLU A 260 -8.28 -1.79 14.93
N ILE A 261 -7.91 -1.77 16.21
CA ILE A 261 -6.59 -1.33 16.66
C ILE A 261 -5.74 -2.57 16.86
N LEU A 262 -4.66 -2.66 16.09
CA LEU A 262 -3.73 -3.77 16.13
C LEU A 262 -2.72 -3.54 17.26
N ASN A 263 -3.01 -4.14 18.43
CA ASN A 263 -2.26 -3.90 19.65
C ASN A 263 -0.81 -4.41 19.55
N GLY A 264 0.14 -3.61 19.98
CA GLY A 264 1.58 -3.90 19.91
C GLY A 264 2.23 -3.72 18.54
N GLU A 265 1.43 -3.60 17.48
CA GLU A 265 1.90 -3.53 16.10
C GLU A 265 2.47 -2.15 15.74
N LYS A 266 3.44 -2.17 14.81
CA LYS A 266 4.00 -0.99 14.15
C LYS A 266 3.53 -0.94 12.69
N HIS A 267 4.11 -0.04 11.91
CA HIS A 267 3.72 0.19 10.52
C HIS A 267 3.81 -1.06 9.62
N ILE A 268 4.86 -1.85 9.77
CA ILE A 268 4.99 -3.17 9.13
C ILE A 268 4.58 -4.21 10.15
N LEU A 269 3.44 -4.83 9.89
CA LEU A 269 2.79 -5.76 10.80
C LEU A 269 3.56 -7.08 10.92
N SER A 270 3.42 -7.74 12.07
CA SER A 270 3.91 -9.11 12.24
C SER A 270 3.12 -10.09 11.36
N PRO A 271 3.74 -11.21 10.92
CA PRO A 271 3.05 -12.20 10.07
C PRO A 271 1.76 -12.73 10.68
N GLU A 272 1.73 -12.99 11.99
CA GLU A 272 0.53 -13.44 12.70
C GLU A 272 -0.62 -12.44 12.59
N ILE A 273 -0.31 -11.13 12.65
CA ILE A 273 -1.34 -10.09 12.54
C ILE A 273 -1.71 -9.84 11.07
N GLN A 274 -0.78 -10.01 10.12
CA GLN A 274 -1.10 -9.98 8.68
C GLN A 274 -2.18 -11.04 8.36
N GLU A 275 -2.01 -12.28 8.81
CA GLU A 275 -2.97 -13.37 8.61
C GLU A 275 -4.35 -13.04 9.24
N LYS A 276 -4.36 -12.53 10.49
CA LYS A 276 -5.60 -12.11 11.15
C LYS A 276 -6.31 -10.98 10.41
N VAL A 277 -5.57 -9.98 9.92
CA VAL A 277 -6.12 -8.87 9.15
C VAL A 277 -6.69 -9.39 7.83
N THR A 278 -6.00 -10.30 7.17
CA THR A 278 -6.45 -10.94 5.92
C THR A 278 -7.77 -11.68 6.12
N THR A 279 -7.87 -12.53 7.14
CA THR A 279 -9.12 -13.21 7.50
C THR A 279 -10.24 -12.22 7.81
N SER A 280 -9.93 -11.17 8.59
CA SER A 280 -10.89 -10.12 8.97
C SER A 280 -11.38 -9.29 7.76
N ILE A 281 -10.56 -9.17 6.71
CA ILE A 281 -10.91 -8.52 5.43
C ILE A 281 -11.81 -9.45 4.60
N SER A 282 -11.46 -10.74 4.51
CA SER A 282 -12.32 -11.74 3.84
C SER A 282 -13.74 -11.74 4.43
N ASP A 283 -13.84 -11.89 5.75
CA ASP A 283 -15.13 -11.84 6.46
C ASP A 283 -15.91 -10.55 6.15
N PHE A 284 -15.20 -9.40 6.11
CA PHE A 284 -15.81 -8.09 5.84
C PHE A 284 -16.30 -7.95 4.39
N PHE A 285 -15.65 -8.59 3.41
CA PHE A 285 -16.07 -8.52 2.01
C PHE A 285 -17.20 -9.50 1.67
N ASP A 286 -17.44 -10.48 2.55
CA ASP A 286 -18.54 -11.45 2.41
C ASP A 286 -19.85 -10.99 3.11
N GLU A 287 -19.82 -9.91 3.92
CA GLU A 287 -20.99 -9.29 4.56
C GLU A 287 -21.85 -8.47 3.57
#